data_c7ccd9442f1085cf819daad0a3b5683b
#
_entry.id   c7ccd9442f1085cf819daad0a3b5683b
#
_cell.length_a   1.000
_cell.length_b   1.000
_cell.length_c   1.000
_cell.angle_alpha   90.00
_cell.angle_beta   90.00
_cell.angle_gamma   90.00
#
_symmetry.space_group_name_H-M   'P 1'
#
loop_
_entity.id
_entity.type
_entity.pdbx_description
1 polymer ?
#
loop_
_entity_poly.entity_id
_entity_poly.type
_entity_poly.pdbx_seq_one_letter_code
_entity_poly.pdbx_strand_id
1 'polypeptide(L)' 'MILPSKIALVVDILSKRTGEDLVKIMTDFYRSKTYLMLQDESTKYWWFGPAELCELYEQEVSQRVVS' A
#
# COMPACT_ATOMS: atom_id res chain seq x y z
N MET A 1 -2.31 19.26 3.28
CA MET A 1 -3.02 17.98 3.22
C MET A 1 -2.43 17.01 4.23
N ILE A 2 -3.28 16.35 4.97
CA ILE A 2 -2.85 15.41 5.98
C ILE A 2 -2.88 14.02 5.39
N LEU A 3 -1.70 13.39 5.32
CA LEU A 3 -1.64 12.00 4.92
C LEU A 3 -2.16 11.13 6.06
N PRO A 4 -3.04 10.18 5.77
CA PRO A 4 -3.45 9.24 6.80
C PRO A 4 -2.25 8.54 7.38
N SER A 5 -2.14 8.49 8.68
CA SER A 5 -1.01 7.83 9.33
C SER A 5 -0.93 6.36 8.96
N LYS A 6 -2.07 5.77 8.62
CA LYS A 6 -2.11 4.38 8.18
C LYS A 6 -1.30 4.18 6.89
N ILE A 7 -1.42 5.09 5.94
CA ILE A 7 -0.66 5.00 4.68
C ILE A 7 0.84 5.13 4.96
N ALA A 8 1.21 6.04 5.84
CA ALA A 8 2.61 6.21 6.21
C ALA A 8 3.17 4.92 6.82
N LEU A 9 2.39 4.26 7.67
CA LEU A 9 2.82 3.01 8.26
C LEU A 9 2.96 1.90 7.23
N VAL A 10 2.03 1.82 6.31
CA VAL A 10 2.09 0.81 5.24
C VAL A 10 3.35 1.00 4.40
N VAL A 11 3.61 2.23 3.99
CA VAL A 11 4.77 2.53 3.17
C VAL A 11 6.06 2.23 3.92
N ASP A 12 6.10 2.58 5.20
CA ASP A 12 7.27 2.31 6.03
C ASP A 12 7.55 0.81 6.13
N ILE A 13 6.52 0.02 6.37
CA ILE A 13 6.66 -1.43 6.45
C ILE A 13 7.15 -2.00 5.12
N LEU A 14 6.56 -1.55 4.03
CA LEU A 14 6.95 -2.03 2.70
C LEU A 14 8.39 -1.69 2.39
N SER A 15 8.81 -0.48 2.74
CA SER A 15 10.19 -0.06 2.52
C SER A 15 11.16 -0.97 3.26
N LYS A 16 10.84 -1.31 4.50
CA LYS A 16 11.69 -2.18 5.30
C LYS A 16 11.71 -3.61 4.77
N ARG A 17 10.59 -4.09 4.27
CA ARG A 17 10.51 -5.44 3.75
C ARG A 17 11.25 -5.62 2.44
N THR A 18 11.16 -4.63 1.57
CA THR A 18 11.77 -4.71 0.24
C THR A 18 13.17 -4.15 0.18
N GLY A 19 13.53 -3.32 1.17
CA GLY A 19 14.81 -2.63 1.17
C GLY A 19 14.90 -1.51 0.13
N GLU A 20 13.77 -1.12 -0.43
CA GLU A 20 13.75 -0.07 -1.43
C GLU A 20 13.59 1.31 -0.81
N ASP A 21 13.88 2.33 -1.62
CA ASP A 21 13.75 3.71 -1.19
C ASP A 21 12.30 4.03 -0.83
N LEU A 22 12.12 4.77 0.25
CA LEU A 22 10.80 5.14 0.74
C LEU A 22 10.00 5.91 -0.31
N VAL A 23 10.65 6.82 -1.02
CA VAL A 23 9.98 7.63 -2.03
C VAL A 23 9.48 6.75 -3.17
N LYS A 24 10.28 5.77 -3.56
CA LYS A 24 9.87 4.86 -4.63
C LYS A 24 8.67 4.03 -4.20
N ILE A 25 8.71 3.49 -3.01
CA ILE A 25 7.60 2.69 -2.48
C ILE A 25 6.34 3.54 -2.40
N MET A 26 6.46 4.77 -1.92
CA MET A 26 5.32 5.66 -1.81
C MET A 26 4.70 5.94 -3.17
N THR A 27 5.53 6.22 -4.17
CA THR A 27 5.06 6.47 -5.52
C THR A 27 4.33 5.26 -6.09
N ASP A 28 4.93 4.08 -5.91
CA ASP A 28 4.33 2.85 -6.40
C ASP A 28 3.01 2.56 -5.70
N PHE A 29 2.97 2.80 -4.40
CA PHE A 29 1.75 2.56 -3.63
C PHE A 29 0.61 3.48 -4.10
N TYR A 30 0.92 4.75 -4.35
CA TYR A 30 -0.10 5.70 -4.81
C TYR A 30 -0.66 5.33 -6.18
N ARG A 31 0.10 4.60 -6.97
CA ARG A 31 -0.35 4.14 -8.29
C ARG A 31 -1.04 2.79 -8.24
N SER A 32 -1.03 2.16 -7.09
CA SER A 32 -1.56 0.81 -6.95
C SER A 32 -3.08 0.80 -6.85
N LYS A 33 -3.64 -0.34 -7.19
CA LYS A 33 -5.07 -0.57 -7.03
C LYS A 33 -5.44 -0.57 -5.55
N THR A 34 -4.55 -1.04 -4.71
CA THR A 34 -4.77 -1.05 -3.27
C THR A 34 -5.04 0.36 -2.73
N TYR A 35 -4.28 1.34 -3.22
CA TYR A 35 -4.50 2.71 -2.80
C TYR A 35 -5.85 3.24 -3.29
N LEU A 36 -6.22 2.92 -4.51
CA LEU A 36 -7.52 3.31 -5.04
C LEU A 36 -8.65 2.74 -4.20
N MET A 37 -8.53 1.48 -3.83
CA MET A 37 -9.53 0.83 -2.98
C MET A 37 -9.56 1.44 -1.60
N LEU A 38 -8.41 1.82 -1.08
CA LEU A 38 -8.32 2.43 0.23
C LEU A 38 -9.03 3.78 0.27
N GLN A 39 -8.99 4.53 -0.82
CA GLN A 39 -9.68 5.81 -0.90
C GLN A 39 -11.20 5.67 -1.02
N ASP A 40 -11.65 4.54 -1.50
CA ASP A 40 -13.08 4.30 -1.70
C ASP A 40 -13.69 3.71 -0.43
N GLU A 41 -14.55 4.50 0.20
CA GLU A 41 -15.16 4.09 1.45
C GLU A 41 -16.01 2.83 1.32
N SER A 42 -16.56 2.59 0.14
CA SER A 42 -17.43 1.45 -0.08
C SER A 42 -16.69 0.12 -0.06
N THR A 43 -15.38 0.14 -0.25
CA THR A 43 -14.58 -1.09 -0.25
C THR A 43 -14.18 -1.55 1.14
N LYS A 44 -14.29 -0.68 2.13
CA LYS A 44 -13.93 -0.96 3.52
C LYS A 44 -12.44 -1.25 3.73
N TYR A 45 -11.59 -0.97 2.76
CA TYR A 45 -10.16 -1.23 2.88
C TYR A 45 -9.53 -0.41 4.01
N TRP A 46 -10.05 0.75 4.27
CA TRP A 46 -9.49 1.60 5.31
C TRP A 46 -9.76 1.09 6.72
N TRP A 47 -10.60 0.06 6.85
CA TRP A 47 -10.78 -0.65 8.12
C TRP A 47 -9.63 -1.60 8.42
N PHE A 48 -8.88 -2.00 7.38
CA PHE A 48 -7.80 -2.95 7.55
C PHE A 48 -6.61 -2.31 8.25
N GLY A 49 -5.87 -3.13 9.00
CA GLY A 49 -4.64 -2.67 9.63
C GLY A 49 -3.52 -2.50 8.62
N PRO A 50 -2.44 -1.80 9.02
CA PRO A 50 -1.32 -1.61 8.10
C PRO A 50 -0.73 -2.90 7.57
N ALA A 51 -0.62 -3.94 8.41
CA ALA A 51 -0.07 -5.21 7.98
C ALA A 51 -0.92 -5.86 6.90
N GLU A 52 -2.24 -5.80 7.06
CA GLU A 52 -3.15 -6.36 6.07
C GLU A 52 -3.06 -5.62 4.74
N LEU A 53 -2.96 -4.31 4.79
CA LEU A 53 -2.81 -3.51 3.59
C LEU A 53 -1.51 -3.82 2.87
N CYS A 54 -0.44 -4.06 3.61
CA CYS A 54 0.83 -4.48 3.03
C CYS A 54 0.69 -5.80 2.30
N GLU A 55 -0.01 -6.75 2.90
CA GLU A 55 -0.22 -8.05 2.27
C GLU A 55 -1.02 -7.92 0.98
N LEU A 56 -2.07 -7.12 1.00
CA LEU A 56 -2.88 -6.89 -0.18
C LEU A 56 -2.06 -6.26 -1.29
N TYR A 57 -1.25 -5.29 -0.94
CA TYR A 57 -0.39 -4.63 -1.92
C TYR A 57 0.62 -5.61 -2.50
N GLU A 58 1.24 -6.41 -1.65
CA GLU A 58 2.23 -7.38 -2.11
C GLU A 58 1.61 -8.42 -3.02
N GLN A 59 0.39 -8.84 -2.75
CA GLN A 59 -0.32 -9.75 -3.62
C GLN A 59 -0.59 -9.11 -4.99
N GLU A 60 -0.97 -7.87 -5.00
CA GLU A 60 -1.21 -7.16 -6.25
C GLU A 60 0.06 -7.08 -7.09
N VAL A 61 1.16 -6.71 -6.46
CA VAL A 61 2.44 -6.59 -7.16
C VAL A 61 2.89 -7.95 -7.68
N SER A 62 2.72 -8.99 -6.88
CA SER A 62 3.10 -10.34 -7.27
C SER A 62 2.32 -10.79 -8.51
N GLN A 63 1.04 -10.47 -8.56
CA GLN A 63 0.21 -10.84 -9.71
C GLN A 63 0.64 -10.10 -10.98
N ARG A 64 1.08 -8.86 -10.82
CA ARG A 64 1.57 -8.11 -11.98
C ARG A 64 2.84 -8.72 -12.55
N VAL A 65 3.72 -9.16 -11.67
CA VAL A 65 5.02 -9.66 -12.09
C VAL A 65 4.90 -11.01 -12.78
N VAL A 66 3.91 -11.79 -12.41
CA VAL A 66 3.75 -13.14 -12.94
C VAL A 66 3.23 -13.15 -14.37
N SER A 67 2.62 -12.09 -14.80
CA SER A 67 2.04 -12.03 -16.15
C SER A 67 3.07 -12.18 -17.26
#